data_1a85a8e6bc63952de8580e531745e2c0
#
_entry.id   1a85a8e6bc63952de8580e531745e2c0
#
_cell.length_a   1.000
_cell.length_b   1.000
_cell.length_c   1.000
_cell.angle_alpha   90.00
_cell.angle_beta   90.00
_cell.angle_gamma   90.00
#
_symmetry.space_group_name_H-M   'P 1'
#
loop_
_entity.id
_entity.type
_entity.pdbx_description
1 polymer ?
#
loop_
_entity_poly.entity_id
_entity_poly.type
_entity_poly.pdbx_seq_one_letter_code
_entity_poly.pdbx_strand_id
1 'polypeptide(L)'
;MSGHSKFANIKHKKEKNDAKKGKIFTIIGREIVIAVKEGGPDPENNSKLRDVIAKAKANNMPNDTIERNIKRASGDMSAANYEHITYEGYGPNGTAIIVETLTDNKNRTASNVRNAFTKGGGNVGTTGCVSYMFDEKGQIIIAKEDCDMDADDLMMIALDAGAEDFNEEEDSLSLIHISEPTRLLS
;
A
#
# COMPACT_ATOMS: atom_id res chain seq x y z
N MET A 1 -40.69 2.31 -19.25
CA MET A 1 -39.29 2.75 -19.49
C MET A 1 -38.76 3.29 -18.18
N SER A 2 -38.11 2.46 -17.44
CA SER A 2 -37.57 2.78 -16.11
C SER A 2 -36.30 3.61 -16.27
N GLY A 3 -36.41 4.91 -16.05
CA GLY A 3 -35.28 5.80 -16.01
C GLY A 3 -34.38 5.40 -14.82
N HIS A 4 -33.18 4.94 -15.08
CA HIS A 4 -32.15 4.83 -14.05
C HIS A 4 -31.95 6.23 -13.47
N SER A 5 -32.53 6.47 -12.30
CA SER A 5 -32.49 7.73 -11.59
C SER A 5 -30.99 8.11 -11.39
N LYS A 6 -30.63 9.32 -11.79
CA LYS A 6 -29.29 9.92 -11.56
C LYS A 6 -28.87 9.75 -10.09
N PHE A 7 -29.86 9.75 -9.19
CA PHE A 7 -29.70 9.52 -7.76
C PHE A 7 -29.25 8.08 -7.41
N ALA A 8 -29.79 7.05 -8.09
CA ALA A 8 -29.40 5.66 -7.89
C ALA A 8 -27.94 5.43 -8.33
N ASN A 9 -27.53 6.03 -9.45
CA ASN A 9 -26.15 5.94 -9.93
C ASN A 9 -25.15 6.64 -8.99
N ILE A 10 -25.53 7.78 -8.41
CA ILE A 10 -24.73 8.51 -7.42
C ILE A 10 -24.61 7.68 -6.14
N LYS A 11 -25.71 7.08 -5.67
CA LYS A 11 -25.72 6.22 -4.48
C LYS A 11 -24.81 5.00 -4.66
N HIS A 12 -24.91 4.28 -5.77
CA HIS A 12 -24.05 3.13 -6.08
C HIS A 12 -22.56 3.51 -6.19
N LYS A 13 -22.25 4.67 -6.78
CA LYS A 13 -20.87 5.16 -6.86
C LYS A 13 -20.32 5.50 -5.48
N LYS A 14 -21.12 6.11 -4.62
CA LYS A 14 -20.77 6.43 -3.24
C LYS A 14 -20.53 5.15 -2.42
N GLU A 15 -21.47 4.19 -2.45
CA GLU A 15 -21.35 2.91 -1.74
C GLU A 15 -20.09 2.13 -2.16
N LYS A 16 -19.76 2.13 -3.47
CA LYS A 16 -18.55 1.48 -3.99
C LYS A 16 -17.26 2.17 -3.50
N ASN A 17 -17.26 3.50 -3.42
CA ASN A 17 -16.14 4.27 -2.91
C ASN A 17 -15.97 4.08 -1.38
N ASP A 18 -17.07 4.07 -0.64
CA ASP A 18 -17.05 3.86 0.81
C ASP A 18 -16.57 2.44 1.17
N ALA A 19 -16.97 1.42 0.39
CA ALA A 19 -16.47 0.06 0.55
C ALA A 19 -14.96 -0.06 0.27
N LYS A 20 -14.44 0.68 -0.75
CA LYS A 20 -13.00 0.74 -1.01
C LYS A 20 -12.25 1.42 0.14
N LYS A 21 -12.74 2.55 0.64
CA LYS A 21 -12.15 3.25 1.80
C LYS A 21 -12.13 2.36 3.04
N GLY A 22 -13.22 1.64 3.32
CA GLY A 22 -13.29 0.70 4.44
C GLY A 22 -12.22 -0.39 4.38
N LYS A 23 -11.93 -0.93 3.18
CA LYS A 23 -10.85 -1.91 2.99
C LYS A 23 -9.48 -1.29 3.26
N ILE A 24 -9.20 -0.11 2.73
CA ILE A 24 -7.95 0.62 2.95
C ILE A 24 -7.77 0.92 4.44
N PHE A 25 -8.79 1.40 5.12
CA PHE A 25 -8.72 1.68 6.56
C PHE A 25 -8.47 0.43 7.40
N THR A 26 -9.00 -0.72 6.98
CA THR A 26 -8.74 -2.00 7.64
C THR A 26 -7.28 -2.41 7.50
N ILE A 27 -6.67 -2.23 6.32
CA ILE A 27 -5.25 -2.53 6.08
C ILE A 27 -4.38 -1.61 6.93
N ILE A 28 -4.60 -0.30 6.84
CA ILE A 28 -3.83 0.69 7.61
C ILE A 28 -3.97 0.45 9.13
N GLY A 29 -5.17 0.10 9.61
CA GLY A 29 -5.39 -0.25 11.02
C GLY A 29 -4.55 -1.44 11.48
N ARG A 30 -4.35 -2.44 10.64
CA ARG A 30 -3.48 -3.59 10.92
C ARG A 30 -2.00 -3.20 10.90
N GLU A 31 -1.58 -2.36 9.95
CA GLU A 31 -0.21 -1.81 9.89
C GLU A 31 0.11 -1.01 11.16
N ILE A 32 -0.83 -0.19 11.66
CA ILE A 32 -0.69 0.52 12.95
C ILE A 32 -0.45 -0.47 14.09
N VAL A 33 -1.21 -1.57 14.16
CA VAL A 33 -1.03 -2.59 15.21
C VAL A 33 0.37 -3.19 15.18
N ILE A 34 0.89 -3.50 13.99
CA ILE A 34 2.25 -4.02 13.83
C ILE A 34 3.28 -2.99 14.28
N ALA A 35 3.19 -1.77 13.75
CA ALA A 35 4.14 -0.72 14.07
C ALA A 35 4.20 -0.45 15.57
N VAL A 36 3.04 -0.40 16.25
CA VAL A 36 2.96 -0.21 17.71
C VAL A 36 3.57 -1.39 18.47
N LYS A 37 3.36 -2.62 18.02
CA LYS A 37 3.94 -3.80 18.67
C LYS A 37 5.46 -3.87 18.53
N GLU A 38 5.99 -3.45 17.41
CA GLU A 38 7.43 -3.48 17.13
C GLU A 38 8.21 -2.34 17.78
N GLY A 39 7.68 -1.13 17.77
CA GLY A 39 8.39 0.07 18.20
C GLY A 39 7.70 0.94 19.25
N GLY A 40 6.57 0.47 19.80
CA GLY A 40 5.80 1.22 20.80
C GLY A 40 4.80 2.22 20.19
N PRO A 41 3.92 2.80 21.04
CA PRO A 41 2.81 3.64 20.60
C PRO A 41 3.19 5.12 20.33
N ASP A 42 4.43 5.50 20.58
CA ASP A 42 4.88 6.88 20.43
C ASP A 42 5.47 7.12 19.03
N PRO A 43 4.83 7.94 18.17
CA PRO A 43 5.33 8.21 16.83
C PRO A 43 6.69 8.94 16.82
N GLU A 44 7.05 9.66 17.88
CA GLU A 44 8.34 10.37 17.94
C GLU A 44 9.50 9.37 18.04
N ASN A 45 9.26 8.25 18.71
CA ASN A 45 10.26 7.20 18.91
C ASN A 45 10.08 5.99 17.98
N ASN A 46 9.06 6.02 17.10
CA ASN A 46 8.72 4.91 16.21
C ASN A 46 8.54 5.42 14.77
N SER A 47 9.59 5.37 13.97
CA SER A 47 9.57 5.82 12.56
C SER A 47 8.52 5.08 11.73
N LYS A 48 8.40 3.76 11.92
CA LYS A 48 7.42 2.93 11.21
C LYS A 48 5.99 3.35 11.53
N LEU A 49 5.68 3.68 12.79
CA LEU A 49 4.36 4.19 13.16
C LEU A 49 4.11 5.57 12.54
N ARG A 50 5.11 6.43 12.48
CA ARG A 50 5.02 7.75 11.85
C ARG A 50 4.67 7.63 10.37
N ASP A 51 5.31 6.72 9.64
CA ASP A 51 5.06 6.48 8.22
C ASP A 51 3.63 5.94 7.99
N VAL A 52 3.19 5.01 8.84
CA VAL A 52 1.82 4.48 8.76
C VAL A 52 0.79 5.55 9.10
N ILE A 53 1.07 6.46 10.04
CA ILE A 53 0.19 7.61 10.36
C ILE A 53 0.13 8.57 9.15
N ALA A 54 1.24 8.85 8.50
CA ALA A 54 1.27 9.67 7.28
C ALA A 54 0.42 9.03 6.17
N LYS A 55 0.58 7.73 5.94
CA LYS A 55 -0.25 6.95 5.01
C LYS A 55 -1.75 7.00 5.36
N ALA A 56 -2.08 6.92 6.65
CA ALA A 56 -3.46 7.03 7.12
C ALA A 56 -4.07 8.40 6.80
N LYS A 57 -3.33 9.47 7.06
CA LYS A 57 -3.73 10.86 6.75
C LYS A 57 -3.90 11.07 5.25
N ALA A 58 -2.98 10.58 4.43
CA ALA A 58 -3.06 10.64 2.96
C ALA A 58 -4.30 9.93 2.40
N ASN A 59 -4.78 8.88 3.08
CA ASN A 59 -6.02 8.20 2.73
C ASN A 59 -7.27 8.78 3.43
N ASN A 60 -7.16 9.96 4.04
CA ASN A 60 -8.25 10.64 4.75
C ASN A 60 -8.85 9.80 5.90
N MET A 61 -8.03 9.03 6.61
CA MET A 61 -8.46 8.35 7.83
C MET A 61 -8.62 9.39 8.94
N PRO A 62 -9.77 9.44 9.64
CA PRO A 62 -9.97 10.38 10.74
C PRO A 62 -8.93 10.19 11.87
N ASN A 63 -8.45 11.29 12.45
CA ASN A 63 -7.47 11.25 13.54
C ASN A 63 -7.94 10.41 14.73
N ASP A 64 -9.21 10.53 15.12
CA ASP A 64 -9.81 9.71 16.20
C ASP A 64 -9.72 8.20 15.92
N THR A 65 -9.78 7.82 14.63
CA THR A 65 -9.64 6.41 14.22
C THR A 65 -8.20 5.96 14.33
N ILE A 66 -7.24 6.82 13.95
CA ILE A 66 -5.80 6.54 14.08
C ILE A 66 -5.45 6.37 15.55
N GLU A 67 -5.80 7.32 16.41
CA GLU A 67 -5.54 7.28 17.85
C GLU A 67 -6.18 6.08 18.53
N ARG A 68 -7.41 5.75 18.17
CA ARG A 68 -8.12 4.56 18.68
C ARG A 68 -7.39 3.27 18.33
N ASN A 69 -6.86 3.14 17.11
CA ASN A 69 -6.08 1.98 16.69
C ASN A 69 -4.76 1.90 17.46
N ILE A 70 -4.03 3.01 17.65
CA ILE A 70 -2.81 3.07 18.45
C ILE A 70 -3.08 2.67 19.89
N LYS A 71 -4.10 3.28 20.53
CA LYS A 71 -4.48 2.98 21.91
C LYS A 71 -4.89 1.52 22.10
N ARG A 72 -5.67 0.97 21.16
CA ARG A 72 -6.06 -0.44 21.16
C ARG A 72 -4.85 -1.36 21.05
N ALA A 73 -3.92 -1.04 20.15
CA ALA A 73 -2.71 -1.83 19.94
C ALA A 73 -1.77 -1.82 21.16
N SER A 74 -1.70 -0.70 21.88
CA SER A 74 -0.87 -0.57 23.09
C SER A 74 -1.48 -1.21 24.34
N GLY A 75 -2.83 -1.34 24.40
CA GLY A 75 -3.54 -1.87 25.57
C GLY A 75 -3.92 -3.35 25.49
N ASP A 76 -3.83 -3.96 24.32
CA ASP A 76 -4.30 -5.32 24.08
C ASP A 76 -3.11 -6.25 23.78
N MET A 77 -2.61 -6.92 24.83
CA MET A 77 -1.61 -7.99 24.68
C MET A 77 -2.14 -9.21 23.90
N SER A 78 -3.45 -9.32 23.71
CA SER A 78 -4.13 -10.35 22.91
C SER A 78 -4.38 -9.93 21.46
N ALA A 79 -4.00 -8.70 21.06
CA ALA A 79 -4.17 -8.24 19.70
C ALA A 79 -3.48 -9.21 18.74
N ALA A 80 -4.22 -9.67 17.73
CA ALA A 80 -3.77 -10.67 16.77
C ALA A 80 -2.36 -10.36 16.24
N ASN A 81 -1.48 -11.36 16.23
CA ASN A 81 -0.17 -11.22 15.63
C ASN A 81 -0.35 -11.23 14.12
N TYR A 82 -0.25 -10.04 13.51
CA TYR A 82 -0.23 -9.93 12.06
C TYR A 82 1.18 -10.18 11.54
N GLU A 83 1.26 -10.90 10.42
CA GLU A 83 2.49 -11.23 9.71
C GLU A 83 2.37 -10.79 8.25
N HIS A 84 3.47 -10.26 7.71
CA HIS A 84 3.62 -10.07 6.28
C HIS A 84 4.01 -11.40 5.63
N ILE A 85 3.28 -11.81 4.61
CA ILE A 85 3.60 -13.01 3.83
C ILE A 85 3.46 -12.65 2.35
N THR A 86 4.52 -12.92 1.60
CA THR A 86 4.53 -12.76 0.15
C THR A 86 4.27 -14.11 -0.52
N TYR A 87 3.34 -14.13 -1.45
CA TYR A 87 3.07 -15.27 -2.33
C TYR A 87 3.46 -14.88 -3.75
N GLU A 88 4.04 -15.84 -4.44
CA GLU A 88 4.48 -15.71 -5.80
C GLU A 88 3.80 -16.74 -6.68
N GLY A 89 3.59 -16.42 -7.94
CA GLY A 89 2.97 -17.37 -8.86
C GLY A 89 2.79 -16.82 -10.26
N TYR A 90 2.19 -17.65 -11.07
CA TYR A 90 1.92 -17.32 -12.46
C TYR A 90 0.40 -17.24 -12.70
N GLY A 91 -0.02 -16.19 -13.35
CA GLY A 91 -1.35 -16.02 -13.90
C GLY A 91 -1.48 -16.62 -15.31
N PRO A 92 -2.61 -16.38 -15.99
CA PRO A 92 -2.80 -16.79 -17.38
C PRO A 92 -1.67 -16.30 -18.29
N ASN A 93 -1.30 -17.10 -19.28
CA ASN A 93 -0.24 -16.79 -20.26
C ASN A 93 1.16 -16.55 -19.64
N GLY A 94 1.42 -17.08 -18.44
CA GLY A 94 2.71 -16.93 -17.79
C GLY A 94 2.96 -15.56 -17.15
N THR A 95 1.93 -14.77 -16.90
CA THR A 95 2.04 -13.48 -16.21
C THR A 95 2.58 -13.67 -14.79
N ALA A 96 3.72 -13.07 -14.47
CA ALA A 96 4.28 -13.09 -13.13
C ALA A 96 3.42 -12.26 -12.16
N ILE A 97 3.13 -12.80 -10.98
CA ILE A 97 2.30 -12.15 -9.98
C ILE A 97 2.95 -12.30 -8.60
N ILE A 98 3.17 -11.16 -7.92
CA ILE A 98 3.52 -11.11 -6.50
C ILE A 98 2.29 -10.64 -5.72
N VAL A 99 1.97 -11.31 -4.62
CA VAL A 99 0.87 -10.96 -3.72
C VAL A 99 1.41 -10.77 -2.32
N GLU A 100 1.46 -9.54 -1.86
CA GLU A 100 1.79 -9.20 -0.49
C GLU A 100 0.54 -9.28 0.37
N THR A 101 0.64 -9.96 1.50
CA THR A 101 -0.47 -10.14 2.42
C THR A 101 -0.08 -9.75 3.84
N LEU A 102 -1.08 -9.27 4.58
CA LEU A 102 -0.98 -8.98 5.99
C LEU A 102 -2.06 -9.78 6.72
N THR A 103 -1.65 -10.76 7.50
CA THR A 103 -2.58 -11.75 8.06
C THR A 103 -2.27 -12.13 9.50
N ASP A 104 -3.32 -12.46 10.23
CA ASP A 104 -3.30 -13.10 11.55
C ASP A 104 -3.41 -14.64 11.45
N ASN A 105 -3.61 -15.19 10.23
CA ASN A 105 -3.77 -16.62 10.02
C ASN A 105 -3.19 -17.06 8.66
N LYS A 106 -1.96 -17.58 8.69
CA LYS A 106 -1.23 -18.06 7.51
C LYS A 106 -2.01 -19.10 6.70
N ASN A 107 -2.62 -20.06 7.36
CA ASN A 107 -3.29 -21.18 6.69
C ASN A 107 -4.52 -20.70 5.92
N ARG A 108 -5.34 -19.84 6.54
CA ARG A 108 -6.50 -19.22 5.89
C ARG A 108 -6.06 -18.41 4.67
N THR A 109 -5.03 -17.57 4.83
CA THR A 109 -4.54 -16.72 3.75
C THR A 109 -3.94 -17.55 2.62
N ALA A 110 -3.12 -18.55 2.91
CA ALA A 110 -2.55 -19.44 1.89
C ALA A 110 -3.66 -20.14 1.07
N SER A 111 -4.71 -20.62 1.74
CA SER A 111 -5.85 -21.25 1.06
C SER A 111 -6.61 -20.26 0.17
N ASN A 112 -6.82 -19.03 0.66
CA ASN A 112 -7.51 -17.98 -0.11
C ASN A 112 -6.70 -17.55 -1.34
N VAL A 113 -5.38 -17.37 -1.19
CA VAL A 113 -4.48 -17.00 -2.29
C VAL A 113 -4.45 -18.10 -3.35
N ARG A 114 -4.26 -19.36 -2.96
CA ARG A 114 -4.30 -20.50 -3.90
C ARG A 114 -5.63 -20.55 -4.67
N ASN A 115 -6.74 -20.40 -3.95
CA ASN A 115 -8.06 -20.40 -4.57
C ASN A 115 -8.25 -19.24 -5.56
N ALA A 116 -7.72 -18.04 -5.21
CA ALA A 116 -7.78 -16.89 -6.10
C ALA A 116 -6.97 -17.12 -7.39
N PHE A 117 -5.74 -17.64 -7.27
CA PHE A 117 -4.91 -18.01 -8.43
C PHE A 117 -5.61 -19.03 -9.31
N THR A 118 -6.10 -20.14 -8.73
CA THR A 118 -6.79 -21.20 -9.47
C THR A 118 -8.02 -20.69 -10.20
N LYS A 119 -8.85 -19.87 -9.53
CA LYS A 119 -10.03 -19.24 -10.17
C LYS A 119 -9.66 -18.26 -11.30
N GLY A 120 -8.49 -17.61 -11.19
CA GLY A 120 -7.95 -16.74 -12.23
C GLY A 120 -7.24 -17.47 -13.36
N GLY A 121 -7.20 -18.82 -13.36
CA GLY A 121 -6.49 -19.60 -14.38
C GLY A 121 -4.97 -19.64 -14.21
N GLY A 122 -4.49 -19.33 -13.00
CA GLY A 122 -3.08 -19.36 -12.62
C GLY A 122 -2.79 -20.37 -11.51
N ASN A 123 -1.58 -20.34 -11.00
CA ASN A 123 -1.15 -21.17 -9.87
C ASN A 123 -0.12 -20.45 -9.01
N VAL A 124 -0.13 -20.76 -7.71
CA VAL A 124 0.91 -20.30 -6.77
C VAL A 124 2.15 -21.18 -6.95
N GLY A 125 3.29 -20.54 -7.10
CA GLY A 125 4.60 -21.20 -7.18
C GLY A 125 5.32 -21.24 -5.83
N THR A 126 6.60 -21.56 -5.88
CA THR A 126 7.50 -21.49 -4.74
C THR A 126 8.02 -20.07 -4.57
N THR A 127 8.43 -19.72 -3.35
CA THR A 127 9.10 -18.44 -3.08
C THR A 127 10.33 -18.28 -3.99
N GLY A 128 10.48 -17.11 -4.60
CA GLY A 128 11.56 -16.81 -5.55
C GLY A 128 11.25 -17.18 -7.01
N CYS A 129 10.05 -17.73 -7.31
CA CYS A 129 9.75 -18.18 -8.67
C CYS A 129 9.51 -17.03 -9.67
N VAL A 130 9.12 -15.85 -9.19
CA VAL A 130 8.90 -14.66 -10.03
C VAL A 130 9.54 -13.38 -9.48
N SER A 131 9.95 -13.34 -8.22
CA SER A 131 10.49 -12.12 -7.58
C SER A 131 11.72 -11.57 -8.28
N TYR A 132 12.53 -12.44 -8.90
CA TYR A 132 13.71 -12.01 -9.71
C TYR A 132 13.35 -11.17 -10.95
N MET A 133 12.07 -11.13 -11.34
CA MET A 133 11.58 -10.32 -12.47
C MET A 133 11.11 -8.91 -12.02
N PHE A 134 11.16 -8.62 -10.72
CA PHE A 134 10.65 -7.38 -10.16
C PHE A 134 11.77 -6.65 -9.43
N ASP A 135 11.89 -5.37 -9.70
CA ASP A 135 12.72 -4.45 -8.93
C ASP A 135 11.81 -3.58 -8.06
N GLU A 136 12.14 -3.46 -6.77
CA GLU A 136 11.43 -2.59 -5.87
C GLU A 136 11.87 -1.14 -6.09
N LYS A 137 10.96 -0.29 -6.54
CA LYS A 137 11.23 1.12 -6.83
C LYS A 137 10.22 2.03 -6.15
N GLY A 138 10.70 3.16 -5.66
CA GLY A 138 9.86 4.25 -5.20
C GLY A 138 9.41 5.11 -6.38
N GLN A 139 8.15 5.52 -6.42
CA GLN A 139 7.65 6.47 -7.38
C GLN A 139 7.09 7.70 -6.67
N ILE A 140 7.52 8.88 -7.10
CA ILE A 140 6.97 10.16 -6.66
C ILE A 140 6.20 10.74 -7.83
N ILE A 141 4.93 11.09 -7.62
CA ILE A 141 4.07 11.73 -8.61
C ILE A 141 3.73 13.12 -8.09
N ILE A 142 4.00 14.14 -8.89
CA ILE A 142 3.72 15.54 -8.60
C ILE A 142 2.72 16.04 -9.63
N ALA A 143 1.54 16.52 -9.19
CA ALA A 143 0.61 17.16 -10.09
C ALA A 143 1.19 18.49 -10.57
N LYS A 144 1.10 18.79 -11.88
CA LYS A 144 1.65 20.04 -12.45
C LYS A 144 0.97 21.28 -11.86
N GLU A 145 -0.29 21.15 -11.47
CA GLU A 145 -1.04 22.24 -10.81
C GLU A 145 -0.51 22.59 -9.40
N ASP A 146 0.18 21.66 -8.75
CA ASP A 146 0.79 21.84 -7.42
C ASP A 146 2.29 22.17 -7.50
N CYS A 147 2.86 22.27 -8.71
CA CYS A 147 4.29 22.48 -8.93
C CYS A 147 4.53 23.85 -9.58
N ASP A 148 5.10 24.79 -8.82
CA ASP A 148 5.50 26.11 -9.32
C ASP A 148 6.83 26.09 -10.09
N MET A 149 7.50 24.94 -10.16
CA MET A 149 8.81 24.76 -10.79
C MET A 149 8.65 24.23 -12.21
N ASP A 150 9.54 24.70 -13.10
CA ASP A 150 9.61 24.17 -14.45
C ASP A 150 10.04 22.70 -14.47
N ALA A 151 9.55 21.92 -15.43
CA ALA A 151 9.79 20.46 -15.51
C ALA A 151 11.28 20.14 -15.68
N ASP A 152 12.02 20.96 -16.44
CA ASP A 152 13.45 20.80 -16.68
C ASP A 152 14.26 21.05 -15.38
N ASP A 153 13.90 22.06 -14.60
CA ASP A 153 14.54 22.37 -13.32
C ASP A 153 14.28 21.28 -12.30
N LEU A 154 13.03 20.78 -12.22
CA LEU A 154 12.67 19.68 -11.36
C LEU A 154 13.38 18.37 -11.74
N MET A 155 13.51 18.08 -13.04
CA MET A 155 14.25 16.95 -13.53
C MET A 155 15.73 16.98 -13.10
N MET A 156 16.39 18.14 -13.20
CA MET A 156 17.77 18.29 -12.75
C MET A 156 17.91 18.02 -11.25
N ILE A 157 17.02 18.59 -10.43
CA ILE A 157 17.01 18.36 -8.97
C ILE A 157 16.76 16.88 -8.65
N ALA A 158 15.84 16.25 -9.37
CA ALA A 158 15.49 14.84 -9.16
C ALA A 158 16.68 13.92 -9.48
N LEU A 159 17.35 14.14 -10.61
CA LEU A 159 18.54 13.37 -11.01
C LEU A 159 19.70 13.58 -10.03
N ASP A 160 19.94 14.81 -9.59
CA ASP A 160 20.95 15.11 -8.57
C ASP A 160 20.65 14.45 -7.22
N ALA A 161 19.35 14.28 -6.90
CA ALA A 161 18.89 13.57 -5.71
C ALA A 161 18.91 12.04 -5.86
N GLY A 162 19.27 11.50 -7.03
CA GLY A 162 19.41 10.08 -7.28
C GLY A 162 18.18 9.41 -7.90
N ALA A 163 17.28 10.16 -8.52
CA ALA A 163 16.21 9.56 -9.32
C ALA A 163 16.81 8.84 -10.55
N GLU A 164 16.31 7.65 -10.85
CA GLU A 164 16.75 6.86 -12.01
C GLU A 164 16.03 7.24 -13.30
N ASP A 165 14.77 7.70 -13.14
CA ASP A 165 13.95 8.04 -14.28
C ASP A 165 13.03 9.20 -13.94
N PHE A 166 12.74 10.03 -14.93
CA PHE A 166 11.85 11.16 -14.85
C PHE A 166 10.95 11.17 -16.09
N ASN A 167 9.66 11.14 -15.87
CA ASN A 167 8.67 11.18 -16.94
C ASN A 167 7.74 12.37 -16.76
N GLU A 168 7.56 13.13 -17.82
CA GLU A 168 6.59 14.20 -17.92
C GLU A 168 5.34 13.71 -18.64
N GLU A 169 4.20 13.74 -17.94
CA GLU A 169 2.87 13.43 -18.48
C GLU A 169 2.09 14.74 -18.71
N GLU A 170 0.87 14.65 -19.23
CA GLU A 170 0.05 15.80 -19.58
C GLU A 170 -0.24 16.69 -18.34
N ASP A 171 -0.57 16.07 -17.21
CA ASP A 171 -1.01 16.73 -15.97
C ASP A 171 -0.13 16.42 -14.73
N SER A 172 0.91 15.61 -14.90
CA SER A 172 1.77 15.19 -13.80
C SER A 172 3.23 14.98 -14.22
N LEU A 173 4.11 14.99 -13.22
CA LEU A 173 5.53 14.66 -13.31
C LEU A 173 5.78 13.43 -12.44
N SER A 174 6.42 12.40 -12.99
CA SER A 174 6.69 11.15 -12.33
C SER A 174 8.20 10.91 -12.22
N LEU A 175 8.66 10.64 -11.01
CA LEU A 175 10.06 10.31 -10.71
C LEU A 175 10.14 8.89 -10.18
N ILE A 176 11.14 8.14 -10.64
CA ILE A 176 11.40 6.78 -10.17
C ILE A 176 12.75 6.77 -9.44
N HIS A 177 12.77 6.22 -8.22
CA HIS A 177 13.95 6.09 -7.39
C HIS A 177 14.10 4.64 -6.92
N ILE A 178 15.33 4.10 -6.92
CA ILE A 178 15.61 2.83 -6.26
C ILE A 178 15.45 3.05 -4.74
N SER A 179 14.56 2.28 -4.13
CA SER A 179 14.52 2.19 -2.66
C SER A 179 15.77 1.48 -2.20
N GLU A 180 16.76 2.20 -1.68
CA GLU A 180 17.84 1.53 -0.96
C GLU A 180 17.21 0.75 0.20
N PRO A 181 17.56 -0.55 0.37
CA PRO A 181 17.16 -1.27 1.56
C PRO A 181 17.74 -0.52 2.74
N THR A 182 16.86 -0.04 3.62
CA THR A 182 17.25 0.63 4.86
C THR A 182 18.22 -0.29 5.60
N ARG A 183 19.53 -0.06 5.47
CA ARG A 183 20.53 -0.72 6.31
C ARG A 183 20.26 -0.23 7.72
N LEU A 184 19.67 -1.09 8.52
CA LEU A 184 19.72 -0.95 9.97
C LEU A 184 21.19 -0.91 10.34
N LEU A 185 21.67 0.28 10.66
CA LEU A 185 22.96 0.43 11.33
C LEU A 185 22.81 -0.26 12.69
N SER A 186 23.47 -1.37 12.79
CA SER A 186 23.68 -2.13 14.04
C SER A 186 24.51 -1.33 15.03
#